data_e30445bdb80dbeab0115fb717d4ddbd2
#
_entry.id   e30445bdb80dbeab0115fb717d4ddbd2
#
_cell.length_a   1.000
_cell.length_b   1.000
_cell.length_c   1.000
_cell.angle_alpha   90.00
_cell.angle_beta   90.00
_cell.angle_gamma   90.00
#
_symmetry.space_group_name_H-M   'P 1'
#
loop_
_entity.id
_entity.type
_entity.pdbx_description
1 polymer ?
#
loop_
_entity_poly.entity_id
_entity_poly.type
_entity_poly.pdbx_seq_one_letter_code
_entity_poly.pdbx_strand_id
1 'polypeptide(L)'
;RLLREETPWQSSLYVYEPNSYAPLARVDQQEGEAEQKLYYFHTDQIGTPLEMTDVDGSIVWQATYKAWGEIETLTVNKVEQNLRFQGQYFDDETRLHYNTFRYYDPGIGRFITQDPIGLSGSLNLYRYTISPSNWIDPLGWCSTKLGNDMGARAGDGMANHHLIPESLIKSAQFKALFGRLKKIGWDPDGASNGVFLPGSKNLAQTTQIPGHWSSHGQYTEAVKNKLVTLNNNLGRLTDMDLALGVKHIQQWASQGLENGLFKLDSLTGRLL
;
A
#
# COMPACT_ATOMS: atom_id res chain seq x y z
N ARG A 1 8.29 -2.91 3.69
CA ARG A 1 9.42 -1.98 3.44
C ARG A 1 10.69 -2.48 4.11
N LEU A 2 11.84 -2.24 3.48
CA LEU A 2 13.14 -2.56 4.02
C LEU A 2 13.46 -1.58 5.17
N LEU A 3 13.72 -2.09 6.37
CA LEU A 3 14.10 -1.25 7.51
C LEU A 3 15.60 -1.23 7.74
N ARG A 4 16.26 -2.35 7.48
CA ARG A 4 17.70 -2.51 7.70
C ARG A 4 18.30 -3.44 6.65
N GLU A 5 19.47 -3.10 6.22
CA GLU A 5 20.32 -3.90 5.35
C GLU A 5 21.65 -4.15 6.06
N GLU A 6 22.15 -5.36 5.98
CA GLU A 6 23.42 -5.74 6.58
C GLU A 6 24.30 -6.44 5.54
N THR A 7 25.48 -5.91 5.38
CA THR A 7 26.56 -6.53 4.64
C THR A 7 27.71 -6.86 5.59
N PRO A 8 28.73 -7.65 5.20
CA PRO A 8 29.88 -7.90 6.05
C PRO A 8 30.62 -6.64 6.50
N TRP A 9 30.44 -5.52 5.81
CA TRP A 9 31.23 -4.30 6.01
C TRP A 9 30.40 -3.10 6.50
N GLN A 10 29.07 -3.16 6.35
CA GLN A 10 28.20 -2.03 6.61
C GLN A 10 26.80 -2.49 7.03
N SER A 11 26.22 -1.73 7.96
CA SER A 11 24.79 -1.78 8.28
C SER A 11 24.14 -0.47 7.89
N SER A 12 23.03 -0.53 7.14
CA SER A 12 22.24 0.63 6.71
C SER A 12 20.85 0.57 7.31
N LEU A 13 20.45 1.58 8.08
CA LEU A 13 19.11 1.72 8.65
C LEU A 13 18.32 2.75 7.85
N TYR A 14 17.13 2.37 7.37
CA TYR A 14 16.24 3.24 6.61
C TYR A 14 15.13 3.81 7.47
N VAL A 15 14.96 5.12 7.43
CA VAL A 15 13.90 5.86 8.11
C VAL A 15 12.89 6.32 7.04
N TYR A 16 11.61 6.10 7.31
CA TYR A 16 10.53 6.43 6.39
C TYR A 16 9.58 7.45 7.02
N GLU A 17 8.84 8.16 6.20
CA GLU A 17 7.69 8.93 6.66
C GLU A 17 6.75 8.05 7.49
N PRO A 18 6.17 8.59 8.56
CA PRO A 18 5.20 7.84 9.37
C PRO A 18 4.06 7.28 8.50
N ASN A 19 3.83 5.96 8.63
CA ASN A 19 2.79 5.24 7.88
C ASN A 19 2.91 5.29 6.34
N SER A 20 4.10 5.53 5.82
CA SER A 20 4.41 5.61 4.39
C SER A 20 5.55 4.66 4.03
N TYR A 21 5.75 4.44 2.75
CA TYR A 21 6.93 3.78 2.17
C TYR A 21 7.92 4.79 1.57
N ALA A 22 7.63 6.11 1.65
CA ALA A 22 8.54 7.14 1.21
C ALA A 22 9.73 7.24 2.18
N PRO A 23 10.98 7.03 1.72
CA PRO A 23 12.15 7.14 2.56
C PRO A 23 12.46 8.61 2.87
N LEU A 24 12.84 8.88 4.12
CA LEU A 24 13.28 10.19 4.60
C LEU A 24 14.79 10.25 4.74
N ALA A 25 15.37 9.23 5.38
CA ALA A 25 16.79 9.21 5.70
C ALA A 25 17.36 7.79 5.71
N ARG A 26 18.67 7.69 5.57
CA ARG A 26 19.46 6.47 5.77
C ARG A 26 20.63 6.76 6.70
N VAL A 27 20.84 5.87 7.65
CA VAL A 27 21.99 5.90 8.56
C VAL A 27 22.87 4.71 8.26
N ASP A 28 24.10 4.97 7.82
CA ASP A 28 25.10 3.94 7.54
C ASP A 28 26.11 3.86 8.68
N GLN A 29 26.38 2.64 9.12
CA GLN A 29 27.42 2.31 10.09
C GLN A 29 28.39 1.33 9.44
N GLN A 30 29.62 1.73 9.22
CA GLN A 30 30.69 0.85 8.74
C GLN A 30 31.26 0.02 9.88
N GLU A 31 31.63 -1.22 9.62
CA GLU A 31 32.23 -2.08 10.61
C GLU A 31 33.61 -1.54 11.02
N GLY A 32 33.82 -1.39 12.35
CA GLY A 32 35.06 -0.83 12.92
C GLY A 32 35.13 0.69 12.96
N GLU A 33 34.18 1.41 12.37
CA GLU A 33 34.07 2.88 12.51
C GLU A 33 33.10 3.25 13.63
N ALA A 34 33.45 4.26 14.44
CA ALA A 34 32.56 4.79 15.50
C ALA A 34 31.57 5.81 14.93
N GLU A 35 31.89 6.43 13.80
CA GLU A 35 31.08 7.48 13.18
C GLU A 35 30.03 6.91 12.26
N GLN A 36 28.80 7.41 12.41
CA GLN A 36 27.67 7.09 11.53
C GLN A 36 27.54 8.13 10.43
N LYS A 37 27.25 7.69 9.19
CA LYS A 37 26.98 8.58 8.07
C LYS A 37 25.47 8.69 7.88
N LEU A 38 24.97 9.93 7.87
CA LEU A 38 23.56 10.22 7.69
C LEU A 38 23.32 10.79 6.30
N TYR A 39 22.31 10.27 5.62
CA TYR A 39 21.88 10.71 4.30
C TYR A 39 20.38 11.01 4.30
N TYR A 40 19.96 12.00 3.49
CA TYR A 40 18.57 12.41 3.32
C TYR A 40 18.09 12.10 1.91
N PHE A 41 16.89 11.54 1.80
CA PHE A 41 16.25 11.25 0.53
C PHE A 41 15.39 12.42 0.06
N HIS A 42 15.48 12.73 -1.23
CA HIS A 42 14.58 13.62 -1.95
C HIS A 42 13.81 12.78 -2.97
N THR A 43 12.49 12.77 -2.83
CA THR A 43 11.61 11.85 -3.57
C THR A 43 10.64 12.60 -4.47
N ASP A 44 10.10 11.90 -5.47
CA ASP A 44 8.97 12.38 -6.25
C ASP A 44 7.64 12.29 -5.45
N GLN A 45 6.52 12.60 -6.11
CA GLN A 45 5.18 12.62 -5.51
C GLN A 45 4.67 11.26 -5.04
N ILE A 46 5.23 10.17 -5.54
CA ILE A 46 4.90 8.80 -5.09
C ILE A 46 5.97 8.22 -4.15
N GLY A 47 6.97 9.00 -3.75
CA GLY A 47 8.03 8.59 -2.83
C GLY A 47 9.17 7.81 -3.48
N THR A 48 9.39 7.93 -4.79
CA THR A 48 10.56 7.36 -5.47
C THR A 48 11.78 8.23 -5.20
N PRO A 49 12.91 7.69 -4.72
CA PRO A 49 14.13 8.47 -4.55
C PRO A 49 14.65 9.03 -5.87
N LEU A 50 14.79 10.34 -5.96
CA LEU A 50 15.42 11.04 -7.08
C LEU A 50 16.85 11.45 -6.75
N GLU A 51 17.08 11.89 -5.51
CA GLU A 51 18.37 12.33 -5.01
C GLU A 51 18.58 11.83 -3.56
N MET A 52 19.84 11.72 -3.17
CA MET A 52 20.25 11.52 -1.79
C MET A 52 21.39 12.48 -1.48
N THR A 53 21.28 13.23 -0.38
CA THR A 53 22.30 14.16 0.08
C THR A 53 22.92 13.72 1.40
N ASP A 54 24.18 14.12 1.65
CA ASP A 54 24.80 14.02 2.95
C ASP A 54 24.38 15.17 3.88
N VAL A 55 24.95 15.20 5.08
CA VAL A 55 24.65 16.23 6.10
C VAL A 55 25.05 17.66 5.70
N ASP A 56 25.98 17.80 4.77
CA ASP A 56 26.44 19.07 4.25
C ASP A 56 25.59 19.55 3.05
N GLY A 57 24.60 18.74 2.64
CA GLY A 57 23.74 19.00 1.49
C GLY A 57 24.38 18.65 0.15
N SER A 58 25.53 17.98 0.14
CA SER A 58 26.17 17.53 -1.10
C SER A 58 25.44 16.32 -1.66
N ILE A 59 25.15 16.33 -2.96
CA ILE A 59 24.51 15.19 -3.63
C ILE A 59 25.50 14.03 -3.70
N VAL A 60 25.11 12.89 -3.13
CA VAL A 60 25.89 11.64 -3.08
C VAL A 60 25.30 10.55 -3.99
N TRP A 61 24.03 10.68 -4.34
CA TRP A 61 23.35 9.84 -5.34
C TRP A 61 22.26 10.64 -6.04
N GLN A 62 22.13 10.46 -7.38
CA GLN A 62 21.10 11.13 -8.18
C GLN A 62 20.78 10.30 -9.41
N ALA A 63 19.50 10.05 -9.68
CA ALA A 63 19.03 9.31 -10.84
C ALA A 63 17.75 9.91 -11.45
N THR A 64 17.57 9.62 -12.73
CA THR A 64 16.29 9.78 -13.44
C THR A 64 15.75 8.40 -13.81
N TYR A 65 14.43 8.30 -13.99
CA TYR A 65 13.74 7.03 -14.23
C TYR A 65 12.94 7.08 -15.52
N LYS A 66 12.90 5.94 -16.20
CA LYS A 66 11.89 5.66 -17.23
C LYS A 66 10.53 5.47 -16.58
N ALA A 67 9.48 5.52 -17.37
CA ALA A 67 8.08 5.47 -16.90
C ALA A 67 7.75 4.26 -16.01
N TRP A 68 8.45 3.13 -16.18
CA TRP A 68 8.22 1.91 -15.41
C TRP A 68 9.28 1.66 -14.33
N GLY A 69 10.04 2.69 -13.94
CA GLY A 69 10.93 2.65 -12.77
C GLY A 69 12.32 2.08 -13.03
N GLU A 70 12.67 1.78 -14.27
CA GLU A 70 14.07 1.54 -14.66
C GLU A 70 14.86 2.84 -14.54
N ILE A 71 16.06 2.80 -13.96
CA ILE A 71 16.94 3.97 -13.97
C ILE A 71 17.33 4.27 -15.42
N GLU A 72 17.01 5.48 -15.89
CA GLU A 72 17.41 5.96 -17.20
C GLU A 72 18.81 6.54 -17.17
N THR A 73 19.09 7.37 -16.16
CA THR A 73 20.42 7.97 -15.98
C THR A 73 20.78 8.00 -14.51
N LEU A 74 21.99 7.54 -14.19
CA LEU A 74 22.59 7.65 -12.86
C LEU A 74 23.69 8.74 -12.93
N THR A 75 23.32 9.95 -12.53
CA THR A 75 24.17 11.13 -12.70
C THR A 75 25.23 11.21 -11.59
N VAL A 76 24.88 10.83 -10.37
CA VAL A 76 25.77 10.78 -9.21
C VAL A 76 25.60 9.45 -8.51
N ASN A 77 26.73 8.77 -8.24
CA ASN A 77 26.73 7.47 -7.54
C ASN A 77 27.98 7.34 -6.66
N LYS A 78 28.12 8.24 -5.68
CA LYS A 78 29.20 8.21 -4.67
C LYS A 78 28.86 7.25 -3.53
N VAL A 79 27.56 7.05 -3.27
CA VAL A 79 27.03 6.14 -2.25
C VAL A 79 25.99 5.26 -2.94
N GLU A 80 26.12 3.96 -2.84
CA GLU A 80 25.18 3.00 -3.42
C GLU A 80 23.78 3.18 -2.79
N GLN A 81 22.73 3.21 -3.63
CA GLN A 81 21.36 3.36 -3.21
C GLN A 81 20.43 2.46 -4.06
N ASN A 82 19.73 1.53 -3.42
CA ASN A 82 18.99 0.46 -4.07
C ASN A 82 17.47 0.52 -3.89
N LEU A 83 16.93 1.51 -3.15
CA LEU A 83 15.49 1.74 -3.14
C LEU A 83 15.02 2.22 -4.52
N ARG A 84 13.84 1.76 -4.93
CA ARG A 84 13.20 2.09 -6.22
C ARG A 84 11.80 2.63 -5.96
N PHE A 85 10.79 2.26 -6.71
CA PHE A 85 9.39 2.59 -6.38
C PHE A 85 9.06 2.12 -4.95
N GLN A 86 8.07 2.74 -4.32
CA GLN A 86 7.74 2.43 -2.93
C GLN A 86 7.55 0.92 -2.71
N GLY A 87 8.30 0.38 -1.75
CA GLY A 87 8.31 -1.05 -1.44
C GLY A 87 9.29 -1.88 -2.28
N GLN A 88 9.95 -1.28 -3.27
CA GLN A 88 10.91 -1.97 -4.14
C GLN A 88 12.35 -1.73 -3.72
N TYR A 89 13.17 -2.76 -3.88
CA TYR A 89 14.61 -2.76 -3.68
C TYR A 89 15.29 -3.40 -4.88
N PHE A 90 16.27 -2.72 -5.46
CA PHE A 90 17.04 -3.23 -6.59
C PHE A 90 17.97 -4.36 -6.14
N ASP A 91 17.84 -5.48 -6.78
CA ASP A 91 18.70 -6.66 -6.60
C ASP A 91 19.72 -6.69 -7.75
N ASP A 92 20.98 -6.45 -7.43
CA ASP A 92 22.05 -6.38 -8.44
C ASP A 92 22.35 -7.73 -9.08
N GLU A 93 22.15 -8.85 -8.38
CA GLU A 93 22.39 -10.19 -8.92
C GLU A 93 21.38 -10.54 -10.02
N THR A 94 20.11 -10.22 -9.82
CA THR A 94 19.05 -10.53 -10.79
C THR A 94 18.72 -9.37 -11.72
N ARG A 95 19.13 -8.14 -11.40
CA ARG A 95 18.79 -6.90 -12.09
C ARG A 95 17.30 -6.56 -12.03
N LEU A 96 16.58 -7.19 -11.13
CA LEU A 96 15.15 -6.98 -10.89
C LEU A 96 14.93 -6.14 -9.64
N HIS A 97 13.69 -5.68 -9.43
CA HIS A 97 13.29 -5.02 -8.19
C HIS A 97 12.57 -6.02 -7.29
N TYR A 98 13.16 -6.38 -6.16
CA TYR A 98 12.50 -7.16 -5.12
C TYR A 98 11.37 -6.34 -4.50
N ASN A 99 10.16 -6.88 -4.50
CA ASN A 99 8.96 -6.23 -3.98
C ASN A 99 8.20 -7.20 -3.06
N THR A 100 8.72 -7.44 -1.86
CA THR A 100 8.16 -8.27 -0.78
C THR A 100 7.80 -9.70 -1.22
N PHE A 101 6.80 -9.90 -2.05
CA PHE A 101 6.31 -11.23 -2.46
C PHE A 101 6.61 -11.56 -3.91
N ARG A 102 7.04 -10.60 -4.69
CA ARG A 102 7.33 -10.76 -6.12
C ARG A 102 8.61 -10.02 -6.52
N TYR A 103 9.15 -10.40 -7.66
CA TYR A 103 10.17 -9.64 -8.37
C TYR A 103 9.53 -8.87 -9.52
N TYR A 104 9.85 -7.61 -9.63
CA TYR A 104 9.39 -6.70 -10.67
C TYR A 104 10.52 -6.44 -11.67
N ASP A 105 10.19 -6.55 -12.96
CA ASP A 105 11.10 -6.23 -14.05
C ASP A 105 10.74 -4.84 -14.60
N PRO A 106 11.56 -3.81 -14.33
CA PRO A 106 11.27 -2.45 -14.77
C PRO A 106 11.47 -2.27 -16.29
N GLY A 107 12.23 -3.14 -16.95
CA GLY A 107 12.44 -3.10 -18.40
C GLY A 107 11.20 -3.48 -19.20
N ILE A 108 10.38 -4.37 -18.67
CA ILE A 108 9.10 -4.79 -19.27
C ILE A 108 7.86 -4.29 -18.49
N GLY A 109 8.05 -3.58 -17.38
CA GLY A 109 7.00 -2.92 -16.62
C GLY A 109 6.02 -3.86 -15.90
N ARG A 110 6.47 -5.06 -15.48
CA ARG A 110 5.60 -6.05 -14.85
C ARG A 110 6.34 -6.96 -13.87
N PHE A 111 5.60 -7.65 -13.02
CA PHE A 111 6.13 -8.75 -12.22
C PHE A 111 6.52 -9.94 -13.09
N ILE A 112 7.55 -10.69 -12.67
CA ILE A 112 8.02 -11.91 -13.39
C ILE A 112 7.29 -13.17 -12.94
N THR A 113 6.57 -13.12 -11.80
CA THR A 113 5.75 -14.22 -11.28
C THR A 113 4.29 -13.80 -11.20
N GLN A 114 3.41 -14.79 -11.22
CA GLN A 114 1.97 -14.56 -11.06
C GLN A 114 1.67 -13.96 -9.67
N ASP A 115 0.58 -13.20 -9.61
CA ASP A 115 0.10 -12.64 -8.36
C ASP A 115 -0.25 -13.76 -7.37
N PRO A 116 0.30 -13.75 -6.12
CA PRO A 116 -0.02 -14.75 -5.10
C PRO A 116 -1.52 -14.83 -4.76
N ILE A 117 -2.26 -13.73 -4.98
CA ILE A 117 -3.72 -13.70 -4.80
C ILE A 117 -4.49 -14.07 -6.08
N GLY A 118 -3.78 -14.44 -7.14
CA GLY A 118 -4.36 -14.87 -8.41
C GLY A 118 -5.24 -13.80 -9.06
N LEU A 119 -6.34 -14.25 -9.70
CA LEU A 119 -7.29 -13.36 -10.37
C LEU A 119 -7.99 -12.37 -9.43
N SER A 120 -7.86 -12.52 -8.10
CA SER A 120 -8.36 -11.53 -7.14
C SER A 120 -7.58 -10.22 -7.17
N GLY A 121 -6.32 -10.23 -7.65
CA GLY A 121 -5.53 -9.03 -7.84
C GLY A 121 -5.83 -8.32 -9.17
N SER A 122 -5.93 -9.07 -10.24
CA SER A 122 -6.18 -8.56 -11.61
C SER A 122 -6.39 -9.70 -12.60
N LEU A 123 -7.06 -9.44 -13.73
CA LEU A 123 -7.07 -10.35 -14.88
C LEU A 123 -5.66 -10.53 -15.46
N ASN A 124 -4.80 -9.52 -15.37
CA ASN A 124 -3.40 -9.64 -15.70
C ASN A 124 -2.59 -9.97 -14.42
N LEU A 125 -2.29 -11.24 -14.21
CA LEU A 125 -1.60 -11.77 -13.03
C LEU A 125 -0.18 -11.21 -12.83
N TYR A 126 0.39 -10.55 -13.83
CA TYR A 126 1.76 -10.01 -13.81
C TYR A 126 1.80 -8.48 -13.70
N ARG A 127 0.64 -7.82 -13.66
CA ARG A 127 0.57 -6.36 -13.62
C ARG A 127 1.12 -5.81 -12.31
N TYR A 128 1.93 -4.73 -12.39
CA TYR A 128 2.36 -3.94 -11.23
C TYR A 128 1.24 -3.01 -10.77
N THR A 129 0.96 -1.96 -11.52
CA THR A 129 -0.10 -0.99 -11.23
C THR A 129 -0.79 -0.57 -12.54
N ILE A 130 -1.84 0.23 -12.43
CA ILE A 130 -2.52 0.82 -13.59
C ILE A 130 -1.66 1.95 -14.19
N SER A 131 -1.03 2.75 -13.33
CA SER A 131 -0.17 3.86 -13.71
C SER A 131 0.96 3.99 -12.68
N PRO A 132 2.21 3.73 -13.05
CA PRO A 132 3.33 3.75 -12.11
C PRO A 132 3.71 5.16 -11.64
N SER A 133 3.22 6.22 -12.29
CA SER A 133 3.45 7.60 -11.87
C SER A 133 2.53 8.08 -10.73
N ASN A 134 1.44 7.34 -10.45
CA ASN A 134 0.43 7.75 -9.47
C ASN A 134 0.02 6.62 -8.52
N TRP A 135 0.38 5.39 -8.82
CA TRP A 135 0.01 4.20 -8.07
C TRP A 135 1.23 3.40 -7.67
N ILE A 136 1.19 2.85 -6.48
CA ILE A 136 2.23 1.97 -5.93
C ILE A 136 1.63 0.63 -5.53
N ASP A 137 2.43 -0.43 -5.60
CA ASP A 137 2.11 -1.75 -5.06
C ASP A 137 3.18 -2.19 -4.05
N PRO A 138 3.21 -1.65 -2.81
CA PRO A 138 4.29 -1.85 -1.86
C PRO A 138 4.46 -3.28 -1.37
N LEU A 139 3.45 -4.13 -1.57
CA LEU A 139 3.47 -5.52 -1.15
C LEU A 139 3.62 -6.49 -2.32
N GLY A 140 3.50 -6.01 -3.55
CA GLY A 140 3.43 -6.89 -4.71
C GLY A 140 2.13 -7.72 -4.76
N TRP A 141 1.01 -7.18 -4.25
CA TRP A 141 -0.35 -7.78 -4.33
C TRP A 141 -1.41 -6.68 -4.34
N CYS A 142 -1.35 -5.84 -5.30
CA CYS A 142 -2.31 -4.74 -5.38
C CYS A 142 -3.73 -5.28 -5.51
N SER A 143 -4.64 -4.82 -4.64
CA SER A 143 -6.09 -5.02 -4.83
C SER A 143 -6.63 -4.16 -5.98
N THR A 144 -5.99 -4.27 -7.12
CA THR A 144 -6.37 -3.55 -8.36
C THR A 144 -7.77 -3.95 -8.82
N LYS A 145 -8.22 -5.16 -8.41
CA LYS A 145 -9.57 -5.61 -8.73
C LYS A 145 -10.62 -4.71 -8.11
N LEU A 146 -10.50 -4.35 -6.82
CA LEU A 146 -11.44 -3.44 -6.16
C LEU A 146 -11.54 -2.11 -6.92
N GLY A 147 -10.41 -1.49 -7.25
CA GLY A 147 -10.38 -0.25 -8.00
C GLY A 147 -10.99 -0.36 -9.40
N ASN A 148 -10.68 -1.44 -10.12
CA ASN A 148 -11.24 -1.69 -11.45
C ASN A 148 -12.76 -1.90 -11.40
N ASP A 149 -13.23 -2.71 -10.47
CA ASP A 149 -14.66 -2.99 -10.29
C ASP A 149 -15.43 -1.73 -9.86
N MET A 150 -14.78 -0.82 -9.14
CA MET A 150 -15.32 0.50 -8.74
C MET A 150 -15.21 1.56 -9.84
N GLY A 151 -14.47 1.31 -10.93
CA GLY A 151 -14.24 2.29 -11.98
C GLY A 151 -13.21 3.37 -11.61
N ALA A 152 -12.14 3.01 -10.88
CA ALA A 152 -11.06 3.92 -10.50
C ALA A 152 -10.49 4.67 -11.71
N ARG A 153 -10.26 5.97 -11.55
CA ARG A 153 -9.65 6.84 -12.57
C ARG A 153 -8.21 7.16 -12.17
N ALA A 154 -7.30 7.03 -13.12
CA ALA A 154 -5.92 7.40 -12.89
C ALA A 154 -5.80 8.92 -12.68
N GLY A 155 -5.03 9.32 -11.66
CA GLY A 155 -4.70 10.73 -11.42
C GLY A 155 -5.78 11.55 -10.70
N ASP A 156 -6.87 10.95 -10.22
CA ASP A 156 -7.90 11.64 -9.43
C ASP A 156 -7.50 11.83 -7.95
N GLY A 157 -6.36 11.26 -7.55
CA GLY A 157 -5.84 11.34 -6.19
C GLY A 157 -6.62 10.55 -5.15
N MET A 158 -7.58 9.70 -5.61
CA MET A 158 -8.38 8.86 -4.73
C MET A 158 -7.71 7.50 -4.51
N ALA A 159 -7.84 6.99 -3.30
CA ALA A 159 -7.40 5.65 -2.91
C ALA A 159 -8.59 4.70 -2.80
N ASN A 160 -8.39 3.45 -3.21
CA ASN A 160 -9.39 2.39 -3.03
C ASN A 160 -9.40 1.94 -1.57
N HIS A 161 -10.56 1.99 -0.93
CA HIS A 161 -10.74 1.57 0.46
C HIS A 161 -11.77 0.45 0.55
N HIS A 162 -11.41 -0.65 1.23
CA HIS A 162 -12.34 -1.73 1.52
C HIS A 162 -13.28 -1.33 2.67
N LEU A 163 -14.58 -1.36 2.44
CA LEU A 163 -15.60 -1.14 3.47
C LEU A 163 -15.53 -2.18 4.57
N ILE A 164 -15.27 -3.44 4.22
CA ILE A 164 -14.86 -4.48 5.17
C ILE A 164 -13.36 -4.72 4.97
N PRO A 165 -12.51 -4.31 5.91
CA PRO A 165 -11.05 -4.41 5.79
C PRO A 165 -10.57 -5.82 5.50
N GLU A 166 -9.60 -5.94 4.61
CA GLU A 166 -9.00 -7.21 4.19
C GLU A 166 -8.42 -8.00 5.38
N SER A 167 -7.86 -7.32 6.36
CA SER A 167 -7.37 -7.91 7.61
C SER A 167 -8.44 -8.70 8.36
N LEU A 168 -9.70 -8.25 8.33
CA LEU A 168 -10.84 -8.95 8.93
C LEU A 168 -11.27 -10.13 8.07
N ILE A 169 -11.27 -9.97 6.75
CA ILE A 169 -11.64 -11.02 5.79
C ILE A 169 -10.69 -12.21 5.89
N LYS A 170 -9.39 -11.95 6.07
CA LYS A 170 -8.34 -12.95 6.24
C LYS A 170 -8.21 -13.50 7.68
N SER A 171 -8.90 -12.91 8.64
CA SER A 171 -8.80 -13.29 10.04
C SER A 171 -9.37 -14.70 10.31
N ALA A 172 -8.70 -15.46 11.15
CA ALA A 172 -9.17 -16.79 11.58
C ALA A 172 -10.55 -16.74 12.23
N GLN A 173 -10.87 -15.64 12.94
CA GLN A 173 -12.14 -15.41 13.62
C GLN A 173 -13.33 -15.44 12.66
N PHE A 174 -13.19 -14.93 11.46
CA PHE A 174 -14.28 -14.79 10.47
C PHE A 174 -14.16 -15.76 9.29
N LYS A 175 -13.24 -16.74 9.37
CA LYS A 175 -12.98 -17.69 8.28
C LYS A 175 -14.25 -18.43 7.81
N ALA A 176 -15.08 -18.89 8.74
CA ALA A 176 -16.32 -19.60 8.41
C ALA A 176 -17.35 -18.67 7.74
N LEU A 177 -17.52 -17.46 8.28
CA LEU A 177 -18.43 -16.43 7.75
C LEU A 177 -18.06 -16.06 6.31
N PHE A 178 -16.83 -15.64 6.06
CA PHE A 178 -16.40 -15.26 4.72
C PHE A 178 -16.28 -16.44 3.76
N GLY A 179 -15.95 -17.65 4.27
CA GLY A 179 -15.98 -18.86 3.47
C GLY A 179 -17.38 -19.20 2.95
N ARG A 180 -18.43 -18.97 3.76
CA ARG A 180 -19.82 -19.16 3.35
C ARG A 180 -20.28 -18.06 2.38
N LEU A 181 -19.92 -16.79 2.65
CA LEU A 181 -20.22 -15.66 1.76
C LEU A 181 -19.62 -15.84 0.37
N LYS A 182 -18.37 -16.28 0.26
CA LYS A 182 -17.73 -16.57 -1.03
C LYS A 182 -18.47 -17.64 -1.82
N LYS A 183 -18.97 -18.69 -1.15
CA LYS A 183 -19.75 -19.74 -1.82
C LYS A 183 -21.05 -19.25 -2.44
N ILE A 184 -21.65 -18.21 -1.89
CA ILE A 184 -22.87 -17.58 -2.41
C ILE A 184 -22.60 -16.38 -3.32
N GLY A 185 -21.35 -16.21 -3.77
CA GLY A 185 -20.96 -15.22 -4.77
C GLY A 185 -20.55 -13.85 -4.23
N TRP A 186 -20.39 -13.68 -2.89
CA TRP A 186 -19.85 -12.44 -2.37
C TRP A 186 -18.35 -12.35 -2.67
N ASP A 187 -17.95 -11.23 -3.28
CA ASP A 187 -16.57 -10.96 -3.64
C ASP A 187 -15.97 -9.89 -2.71
N PRO A 188 -14.89 -10.21 -1.96
CA PRO A 188 -14.23 -9.25 -1.08
C PRO A 188 -13.65 -8.04 -1.81
N ASP A 189 -13.23 -8.24 -3.05
CA ASP A 189 -12.62 -7.22 -3.91
C ASP A 189 -13.59 -6.69 -4.98
N GLY A 190 -14.86 -7.04 -4.88
CA GLY A 190 -15.91 -6.48 -5.72
C GLY A 190 -16.30 -5.05 -5.33
N ALA A 191 -16.83 -4.29 -6.30
CA ALA A 191 -17.22 -2.89 -6.10
C ALA A 191 -18.13 -2.64 -4.89
N SER A 192 -18.96 -3.61 -4.52
CA SER A 192 -19.85 -3.52 -3.35
C SER A 192 -19.11 -3.41 -2.01
N ASN A 193 -17.84 -3.85 -1.97
CA ASN A 193 -16.98 -3.76 -0.78
C ASN A 193 -15.99 -2.59 -0.84
N GLY A 194 -16.16 -1.66 -1.76
CA GLY A 194 -15.23 -0.57 -1.98
C GLY A 194 -15.84 0.82 -1.87
N VAL A 195 -15.00 1.78 -1.54
CA VAL A 195 -15.28 3.22 -1.60
C VAL A 195 -14.01 3.96 -2.00
N PHE A 196 -14.15 5.07 -2.72
CA PHE A 196 -13.05 5.97 -3.00
C PHE A 196 -12.88 6.96 -1.86
N LEU A 197 -11.68 7.04 -1.31
CA LEU A 197 -11.30 8.02 -0.30
C LEU A 197 -10.09 8.83 -0.79
N PRO A 198 -9.95 10.11 -0.37
CA PRO A 198 -8.76 10.90 -0.67
C PRO A 198 -7.47 10.17 -0.31
N GLY A 199 -6.55 10.06 -1.25
CA GLY A 199 -5.24 9.42 -1.07
C GLY A 199 -4.17 10.37 -0.50
N SER A 200 -4.52 11.64 -0.23
CA SER A 200 -3.59 12.64 0.30
C SER A 200 -4.26 13.61 1.27
N LYS A 201 -3.44 14.22 2.14
CA LYS A 201 -3.88 15.25 3.11
C LYS A 201 -4.57 16.43 2.40
N ASN A 202 -3.97 16.94 1.34
CA ASN A 202 -4.51 18.09 0.62
C ASN A 202 -5.90 17.78 0.06
N LEU A 203 -6.07 16.61 -0.55
CA LEU A 203 -7.35 16.21 -1.12
C LEU A 203 -8.39 15.97 -0.03
N ALA A 204 -8.03 15.35 1.09
CA ALA A 204 -8.93 15.15 2.24
C ALA A 204 -9.41 16.48 2.83
N GLN A 205 -8.53 17.47 2.97
CA GLN A 205 -8.88 18.80 3.45
C GLN A 205 -9.77 19.57 2.46
N THR A 206 -9.52 19.44 1.16
CA THR A 206 -10.32 20.11 0.13
C THR A 206 -11.72 19.50 -0.02
N THR A 207 -11.81 18.16 0.05
CA THR A 207 -13.08 17.43 -0.15
C THR A 207 -13.88 17.28 1.14
N GLN A 208 -13.25 17.46 2.30
CA GLN A 208 -13.80 17.20 3.64
C GLN A 208 -14.23 15.72 3.83
N ILE A 209 -13.66 14.82 3.01
CA ILE A 209 -13.87 13.37 3.09
C ILE A 209 -12.68 12.77 3.86
N PRO A 210 -12.90 11.72 4.71
CA PRO A 210 -11.83 11.02 5.39
C PRO A 210 -10.73 10.55 4.45
N GLY A 211 -9.47 10.85 4.76
CA GLY A 211 -8.36 10.43 3.93
C GLY A 211 -7.90 8.99 4.22
N HIS A 212 -7.43 8.30 3.19
CA HIS A 212 -6.95 6.92 3.27
C HIS A 212 -5.55 6.78 2.68
N TRP A 213 -4.51 6.88 3.52
CA TRP A 213 -3.10 6.65 3.12
C TRP A 213 -2.29 5.89 4.17
N SER A 214 -2.95 5.30 5.17
CA SER A 214 -2.31 4.39 6.14
C SER A 214 -3.33 3.50 6.84
N SER A 215 -2.86 2.68 7.81
CA SER A 215 -3.73 1.83 8.63
C SER A 215 -4.69 2.66 9.49
N HIS A 216 -5.93 2.20 9.64
CA HIS A 216 -7.03 2.80 10.40
C HIS A 216 -7.60 1.78 11.38
N GLY A 217 -6.92 1.65 12.52
CA GLY A 217 -7.25 0.64 13.55
C GLY A 217 -8.62 0.83 14.17
N GLN A 218 -9.07 2.07 14.41
CA GLN A 218 -10.37 2.36 15.02
C GLN A 218 -11.53 2.05 14.08
N TYR A 219 -11.39 2.38 12.79
CA TYR A 219 -12.34 1.97 11.76
C TYR A 219 -12.45 0.45 11.67
N THR A 220 -11.31 -0.24 11.60
CA THR A 220 -11.24 -1.70 11.53
C THR A 220 -11.94 -2.34 12.73
N GLU A 221 -11.73 -1.82 13.95
CA GLU A 221 -12.38 -2.35 15.16
C GLU A 221 -13.90 -2.08 15.16
N ALA A 222 -14.35 -0.94 14.65
CA ALA A 222 -15.77 -0.63 14.51
C ALA A 222 -16.47 -1.60 13.55
N VAL A 223 -15.86 -1.90 12.39
CA VAL A 223 -16.37 -2.89 11.44
C VAL A 223 -16.34 -4.30 12.04
N LYS A 224 -15.26 -4.66 12.74
CA LYS A 224 -15.12 -5.94 13.43
C LYS A 224 -16.27 -6.19 14.41
N ASN A 225 -16.65 -5.19 15.21
CA ASN A 225 -17.73 -5.32 16.18
C ASN A 225 -19.08 -5.65 15.50
N LYS A 226 -19.35 -5.09 14.33
CA LYS A 226 -20.54 -5.45 13.52
C LYS A 226 -20.45 -6.88 12.99
N LEU A 227 -19.29 -7.29 12.49
CA LEU A 227 -19.07 -8.65 12.00
C LEU A 227 -19.16 -9.71 13.10
N VAL A 228 -18.73 -9.42 14.34
CA VAL A 228 -18.87 -10.33 15.50
C VAL A 228 -20.33 -10.68 15.73
N THR A 229 -21.23 -9.68 15.69
CA THR A 229 -22.66 -9.91 15.85
C THR A 229 -23.22 -10.85 14.78
N LEU A 230 -22.80 -10.65 13.52
CA LEU A 230 -23.22 -11.51 12.41
C LEU A 230 -22.66 -12.92 12.54
N ASN A 231 -21.37 -13.02 12.88
CA ASN A 231 -20.64 -14.30 13.03
C ASN A 231 -21.20 -15.16 14.18
N ASN A 232 -21.58 -14.54 15.30
CA ASN A 232 -22.18 -15.24 16.44
C ASN A 232 -23.53 -15.89 16.10
N ASN A 233 -24.22 -15.40 15.09
CA ASN A 233 -25.50 -15.91 14.62
C ASN A 233 -25.38 -16.78 13.36
N LEU A 234 -24.17 -17.03 12.87
CA LEU A 234 -23.89 -17.70 11.57
C LEU A 234 -24.65 -19.01 11.36
N GLY A 235 -24.78 -19.83 12.40
CA GLY A 235 -25.49 -21.12 12.32
C GLY A 235 -27.02 -21.01 12.24
N ARG A 236 -27.60 -19.83 12.50
CA ARG A 236 -29.05 -19.57 12.47
C ARG A 236 -29.49 -18.78 11.23
N LEU A 237 -28.55 -18.18 10.52
CA LEU A 237 -28.82 -17.33 9.37
C LEU A 237 -28.94 -18.18 8.09
N THR A 238 -29.91 -17.82 7.24
CA THR A 238 -29.93 -18.30 5.86
C THR A 238 -28.81 -17.63 5.04
N ASP A 239 -28.53 -18.13 3.84
CA ASP A 239 -27.56 -17.49 2.95
C ASP A 239 -28.01 -16.07 2.54
N MET A 240 -29.30 -15.86 2.40
CA MET A 240 -29.89 -14.57 2.10
C MET A 240 -29.73 -13.60 3.28
N ASP A 241 -30.01 -14.03 4.50
CA ASP A 241 -29.82 -13.21 5.71
C ASP A 241 -28.36 -12.81 5.88
N LEU A 242 -27.44 -13.74 5.60
CA LEU A 242 -26.01 -13.52 5.68
C LEU A 242 -25.56 -12.48 4.65
N ALA A 243 -26.01 -12.60 3.39
CA ALA A 243 -25.71 -11.64 2.32
C ALA A 243 -26.27 -10.23 2.65
N LEU A 244 -27.50 -10.16 3.16
CA LEU A 244 -28.13 -8.91 3.59
C LEU A 244 -27.40 -8.30 4.78
N GLY A 245 -27.01 -9.11 5.77
CA GLY A 245 -26.27 -8.65 6.94
C GLY A 245 -24.92 -8.01 6.55
N VAL A 246 -24.17 -8.62 5.64
CA VAL A 246 -22.93 -8.06 5.13
C VAL A 246 -23.18 -6.77 4.33
N LYS A 247 -24.20 -6.77 3.47
CA LYS A 247 -24.59 -5.57 2.71
C LYS A 247 -24.94 -4.40 3.64
N HIS A 248 -25.66 -4.64 4.73
CA HIS A 248 -25.97 -3.60 5.72
C HIS A 248 -24.71 -3.08 6.41
N ILE A 249 -23.72 -3.94 6.71
CA ILE A 249 -22.42 -3.51 7.27
C ILE A 249 -21.68 -2.61 6.27
N GLN A 250 -21.65 -2.99 5.01
CA GLN A 250 -21.03 -2.20 3.94
C GLN A 250 -21.69 -0.84 3.77
N GLN A 251 -23.04 -0.80 3.74
CA GLN A 251 -23.81 0.44 3.66
C GLN A 251 -23.58 1.34 4.88
N TRP A 252 -23.61 0.78 6.08
CA TRP A 252 -23.32 1.51 7.31
C TRP A 252 -21.90 2.09 7.30
N ALA A 253 -20.91 1.33 6.81
CA ALA A 253 -19.52 1.78 6.71
C ALA A 253 -19.38 2.92 5.70
N SER A 254 -19.96 2.80 4.51
CA SER A 254 -19.95 3.83 3.47
C SER A 254 -20.60 5.13 3.95
N GLN A 255 -21.83 5.04 4.48
CA GLN A 255 -22.55 6.19 5.04
C GLN A 255 -21.81 6.82 6.22
N GLY A 256 -21.16 5.99 7.05
CA GLY A 256 -20.37 6.47 8.18
C GLY A 256 -19.12 7.26 7.74
N LEU A 257 -18.50 6.87 6.64
CA LEU A 257 -17.39 7.61 6.04
C LEU A 257 -17.86 8.94 5.44
N GLU A 258 -18.99 8.95 4.75
CA GLU A 258 -19.57 10.16 4.15
C GLU A 258 -20.07 11.16 5.20
N ASN A 259 -20.65 10.68 6.30
CA ASN A 259 -21.28 11.52 7.33
C ASN A 259 -20.39 11.80 8.55
N GLY A 260 -19.10 11.46 8.50
CA GLY A 260 -18.15 11.76 9.56
C GLY A 260 -18.37 10.96 10.86
N LEU A 261 -18.94 9.75 10.77
CA LEU A 261 -19.15 8.88 11.93
C LEU A 261 -17.84 8.38 12.54
N PHE A 262 -16.81 8.21 11.71
CA PHE A 262 -15.53 7.66 12.13
C PHE A 262 -14.56 8.77 12.55
N LYS A 263 -13.72 8.46 13.55
CA LYS A 263 -12.71 9.40 14.04
C LYS A 263 -11.64 9.66 13.00
N LEU A 264 -11.29 10.92 12.88
CA LEU A 264 -10.22 11.39 12.01
C LEU A 264 -9.06 11.92 12.83
N ASP A 265 -7.88 11.83 12.30
CA ASP A 265 -6.73 12.58 12.76
C ASP A 265 -6.98 14.08 12.56
N SER A 266 -6.92 14.86 13.63
CA SER A 266 -7.32 16.28 13.63
C SER A 266 -6.40 17.18 12.80
N LEU A 267 -5.15 16.75 12.55
CA LEU A 267 -4.16 17.52 11.80
C LEU A 267 -4.17 17.21 10.30
N THR A 268 -4.53 15.97 9.96
CA THR A 268 -4.39 15.48 8.58
C THR A 268 -5.71 15.17 7.90
N GLY A 269 -6.80 14.97 8.66
CA GLY A 269 -8.09 14.49 8.14
C GLY A 269 -8.08 13.01 7.76
N ARG A 270 -7.05 12.26 8.18
CA ARG A 270 -6.92 10.84 7.91
C ARG A 270 -7.87 10.02 8.78
N LEU A 271 -8.45 8.96 8.22
CA LEU A 271 -9.22 7.96 8.95
C LEU A 271 -8.33 7.22 9.98
N LEU A 272 -8.80 7.08 11.23
CA LEU A 272 -8.09 6.41 12.33
C LEU A 272 -8.49 4.95 12.53
#